data_914e4c70b26c401462d62894eaf000fc
#
_entry.id   914e4c70b26c401462d62894eaf000fc
#
_cell.length_a   1.000
_cell.length_b   1.000
_cell.length_c   1.000
_cell.angle_alpha   90.00
_cell.angle_beta   90.00
_cell.angle_gamma   90.00
#
_symmetry.space_group_name_H-M   'P 1'
#
loop_
_entity.id
_entity.type
_entity.pdbx_description
1 polymer ?
#
loop_
_entity_poly.entity_id
_entity_poly.type
_entity_poly.pdbx_seq_one_letter_code
_entity_poly.pdbx_strand_id
1 'polypeptide(L)'
;MSHPGLPIAIALLAAPFVAVLQSKAMAPLALIPMAITLLLGWREGWRPSPPIGAVLMFGMILVAWAAITSLWAPEPGRAAILALTLAAMMLLAHGAASATQGARLMPWIGFGLVLGLAAAFADWQSGNALRAAVRGLKEVPEALMFGLKPAASLMALLLPMGFALPWPWLARAALLLVGAGLLISLPGETARLATIAGLAAALLSLAAPRLVPRLIGAMLGLAILVMPLLVGFIPKMPTANLPLSAVHRLVIWDFTVARIAEKPLTGWGLEASRAMPGGRAQPDTATLDRLNITNPAQRAFLANPHVEVMPLHPHNGALQLWLELGGIGALLGAVLMLALGYAASRSAVPAVGAGMLASAAVTGMLSFGLWQAWWVASLLLAMVTLHLIPRRS
;
A
#
# COMPACT_ATOMS: atom_id res chain seq x y z
N MET A 1 30.50 -12.65 12.22
CA MET A 1 29.31 -12.70 13.10
C MET A 1 28.07 -12.60 12.20
N SER A 2 27.35 -13.68 12.03
CA SER A 2 26.07 -13.70 11.27
C SER A 2 24.97 -13.12 12.17
N HIS A 3 24.86 -11.78 12.23
CA HIS A 3 23.79 -11.15 13.00
C HIS A 3 22.46 -11.42 12.26
N PRO A 4 21.42 -11.98 12.91
CA PRO A 4 20.13 -12.33 12.27
C PRO A 4 19.47 -11.14 11.52
N GLY A 5 19.75 -9.92 11.94
CA GLY A 5 19.26 -8.71 11.31
C GLY A 5 19.93 -8.29 10.01
N LEU A 6 21.07 -8.88 9.62
CA LEU A 6 21.79 -8.45 8.42
C LEU A 6 20.97 -8.60 7.12
N PRO A 7 20.22 -9.71 6.90
CA PRO A 7 19.39 -9.81 5.70
C PRO A 7 18.32 -8.71 5.61
N ILE A 8 17.69 -8.35 6.72
CA ILE A 8 16.74 -7.24 6.78
C ILE A 8 17.43 -5.90 6.51
N ALA A 9 18.64 -5.67 7.04
CA ALA A 9 19.41 -4.47 6.76
C ALA A 9 19.67 -4.29 5.26
N ILE A 10 20.08 -5.36 4.58
CA ILE A 10 20.32 -5.37 3.13
C ILE A 10 19.00 -5.07 2.38
N ALA A 11 17.89 -5.69 2.80
CA ALA A 11 16.57 -5.42 2.20
C ALA A 11 16.17 -3.95 2.37
N LEU A 12 16.37 -3.36 3.54
CA LEU A 12 16.04 -1.95 3.82
C LEU A 12 16.90 -0.97 3.02
N LEU A 13 18.19 -1.29 2.83
CA LEU A 13 19.09 -0.50 1.99
C LEU A 13 18.67 -0.57 0.51
N ALA A 14 18.36 -1.78 0.02
CA ALA A 14 18.11 -2.01 -1.41
C ALA A 14 16.69 -1.66 -1.83
N ALA A 15 15.68 -1.77 -0.95
CA ALA A 15 14.27 -1.68 -1.31
C ALA A 15 13.88 -0.42 -2.08
N PRO A 16 14.22 0.82 -1.65
CA PRO A 16 13.85 2.02 -2.40
C PRO A 16 14.48 2.08 -3.79
N PHE A 17 15.74 1.67 -3.92
CA PHE A 17 16.45 1.63 -5.20
C PHE A 17 15.88 0.56 -6.15
N VAL A 18 15.67 -0.65 -5.66
CA VAL A 18 15.10 -1.76 -6.46
C VAL A 18 13.67 -1.44 -6.90
N ALA A 19 12.89 -0.77 -6.05
CA ALA A 19 11.55 -0.33 -6.43
C ALA A 19 11.54 0.63 -7.62
N VAL A 20 12.56 1.49 -7.77
CA VAL A 20 12.73 2.35 -8.95
C VAL A 20 12.94 1.51 -10.19
N LEU A 21 13.83 0.53 -10.15
CA LEU A 21 14.18 -0.29 -11.30
C LEU A 21 13.05 -1.27 -11.68
N GLN A 22 12.53 -1.99 -10.70
CA GLN A 22 11.54 -3.05 -10.86
C GLN A 22 10.69 -3.26 -9.59
N SER A 23 9.56 -2.58 -9.50
CA SER A 23 8.71 -2.64 -8.30
C SER A 23 8.21 -4.06 -7.96
N LYS A 24 8.00 -4.92 -8.98
CA LYS A 24 7.58 -6.31 -8.74
C LYS A 24 8.64 -7.13 -7.98
N ALA A 25 9.91 -6.75 -8.06
CA ALA A 25 11.00 -7.38 -7.30
C ALA A 25 10.92 -7.12 -5.78
N MET A 26 10.05 -6.22 -5.33
CA MET A 26 9.86 -5.94 -3.91
C MET A 26 9.36 -7.16 -3.13
N ALA A 27 8.55 -8.04 -3.74
CA ALA A 27 8.08 -9.24 -3.05
C ALA A 27 9.24 -10.18 -2.66
N PRO A 28 10.06 -10.69 -3.58
CA PRO A 28 11.21 -11.52 -3.20
C PRO A 28 12.23 -10.75 -2.36
N LEU A 29 12.47 -9.44 -2.64
CA LEU A 29 13.41 -8.62 -1.87
C LEU A 29 13.02 -8.46 -0.39
N ALA A 30 11.75 -8.46 -0.05
CA ALA A 30 11.31 -8.40 1.34
C ALA A 30 11.23 -9.81 1.97
N LEU A 31 10.62 -10.77 1.26
CA LEU A 31 10.29 -12.07 1.84
C LEU A 31 11.51 -12.99 2.02
N ILE A 32 12.44 -13.01 1.05
CA ILE A 32 13.65 -13.85 1.16
C ILE A 32 14.52 -13.43 2.35
N PRO A 33 14.86 -12.15 2.56
CA PRO A 33 15.57 -11.71 3.75
C PRO A 33 14.84 -12.01 5.07
N MET A 34 13.50 -11.88 5.10
CA MET A 34 12.71 -12.26 6.27
C MET A 34 12.84 -13.76 6.58
N ALA A 35 12.80 -14.63 5.56
CA ALA A 35 12.98 -16.06 5.72
C ALA A 35 14.39 -16.41 6.22
N ILE A 36 15.43 -15.81 5.64
CA ILE A 36 16.82 -15.98 6.07
C ILE A 36 16.98 -15.51 7.52
N THR A 37 16.40 -14.36 7.88
CA THR A 37 16.42 -13.84 9.25
C THR A 37 15.83 -14.83 10.25
N LEU A 38 14.70 -15.46 9.92
CA LEU A 38 14.11 -16.50 10.77
C LEU A 38 15.00 -17.72 10.93
N LEU A 39 15.60 -18.20 9.84
CA LEU A 39 16.52 -19.33 9.87
C LEU A 39 17.75 -19.05 10.73
N LEU A 40 18.34 -17.86 10.60
CA LEU A 40 19.46 -17.45 11.42
C LEU A 40 19.08 -17.28 12.88
N GLY A 41 17.95 -16.60 13.17
CA GLY A 41 17.42 -16.45 14.51
C GLY A 41 17.17 -17.81 15.18
N TRP A 42 16.58 -18.76 14.45
CA TRP A 42 16.37 -20.11 14.98
C TRP A 42 17.67 -20.82 15.35
N ARG A 43 18.70 -20.71 14.50
CA ARG A 43 20.03 -21.26 14.78
C ARG A 43 20.68 -20.62 16.01
N GLU A 44 20.39 -19.34 16.27
CA GLU A 44 20.87 -18.61 17.45
C GLU A 44 19.98 -18.80 18.70
N GLY A 45 19.00 -19.70 18.65
CA GLY A 45 18.14 -20.04 19.78
C GLY A 45 16.87 -19.22 19.92
N TRP A 46 16.58 -18.29 18.98
CA TRP A 46 15.29 -17.60 18.96
C TRP A 46 14.14 -18.59 18.81
N ARG A 47 13.08 -18.36 19.54
CA ARG A 47 11.83 -19.13 19.45
C ARG A 47 10.66 -18.15 19.38
N PRO A 48 9.61 -18.49 18.59
CA PRO A 48 8.37 -17.72 18.59
C PRO A 48 7.81 -17.63 20.01
N SER A 49 7.53 -16.42 20.47
CA SER A 49 6.93 -16.21 21.79
C SER A 49 5.52 -15.60 21.63
N PRO A 50 4.51 -16.13 22.31
CA PRO A 50 3.26 -15.41 22.51
C PRO A 50 3.47 -14.22 23.46
N PRO A 51 2.63 -13.15 23.43
CA PRO A 51 1.33 -13.14 22.78
C PRO A 51 1.36 -12.64 21.33
N ILE A 52 0.44 -13.18 20.52
CA ILE A 52 0.15 -12.64 19.19
C ILE A 52 -0.47 -11.24 19.37
N GLY A 53 0.18 -10.22 18.80
CA GLY A 53 -0.34 -8.86 18.88
C GLY A 53 -1.67 -8.70 18.13
N ALA A 54 -2.50 -7.74 18.56
CA ALA A 54 -3.83 -7.50 17.98
C ALA A 54 -3.80 -7.32 16.45
N VAL A 55 -2.76 -6.67 15.91
CA VAL A 55 -2.61 -6.46 14.45
C VAL A 55 -2.49 -7.80 13.72
N LEU A 56 -1.63 -8.69 14.19
CA LEU A 56 -1.50 -10.02 13.57
C LEU A 56 -2.78 -10.84 13.74
N MET A 57 -3.38 -10.81 14.93
CA MET A 57 -4.62 -11.53 15.22
C MET A 57 -5.75 -11.11 14.28
N PHE A 58 -6.07 -9.82 14.19
CA PHE A 58 -7.14 -9.34 13.31
C PHE A 58 -6.79 -9.48 11.84
N GLY A 59 -5.51 -9.33 11.45
CA GLY A 59 -5.05 -9.62 10.11
C GLY A 59 -5.25 -11.08 9.72
N MET A 60 -4.93 -12.02 10.61
CA MET A 60 -5.14 -13.46 10.37
C MET A 60 -6.63 -13.83 10.33
N ILE A 61 -7.49 -13.20 11.14
CA ILE A 61 -8.95 -13.38 11.08
C ILE A 61 -9.47 -12.88 9.72
N LEU A 62 -9.02 -11.73 9.23
CA LEU A 62 -9.38 -11.22 7.92
C LEU A 62 -8.93 -12.18 6.80
N VAL A 63 -7.71 -12.70 6.87
CA VAL A 63 -7.19 -13.67 5.89
C VAL A 63 -7.93 -15.00 5.99
N ALA A 64 -8.32 -15.46 7.17
CA ALA A 64 -9.13 -16.66 7.34
C ALA A 64 -10.53 -16.48 6.69
N TRP A 65 -11.15 -15.33 6.89
CA TRP A 65 -12.39 -14.99 6.18
C TRP A 65 -12.18 -14.96 4.66
N ALA A 66 -11.11 -14.32 4.19
CA ALA A 66 -10.76 -14.31 2.78
C ALA A 66 -10.54 -15.72 2.20
N ALA A 67 -9.94 -16.64 2.97
CA ALA A 67 -9.79 -18.04 2.60
C ALA A 67 -11.16 -18.75 2.49
N ILE A 68 -12.08 -18.49 3.40
CA ILE A 68 -13.46 -19.02 3.32
C ILE A 68 -14.15 -18.50 2.06
N THR A 69 -14.01 -17.21 1.74
CA THR A 69 -14.65 -16.62 0.55
C THR A 69 -14.09 -17.17 -0.76
N SER A 70 -12.93 -17.80 -0.76
CA SER A 70 -12.38 -18.46 -1.95
C SER A 70 -13.28 -19.60 -2.46
N LEU A 71 -14.13 -20.19 -1.60
CA LEU A 71 -15.02 -21.28 -1.97
C LEU A 71 -16.09 -20.88 -3.02
N TRP A 72 -16.43 -19.59 -3.09
CA TRP A 72 -17.40 -19.07 -4.08
C TRP A 72 -16.80 -17.96 -4.97
N ALA A 73 -15.49 -17.77 -4.93
CA ALA A 73 -14.80 -16.83 -5.81
C ALA A 73 -14.91 -17.30 -7.28
N PRO A 74 -14.91 -16.39 -8.28
CA PRO A 74 -14.90 -16.76 -9.68
C PRO A 74 -13.73 -17.68 -10.09
N GLU A 75 -12.56 -17.52 -9.42
CA GLU A 75 -11.36 -18.35 -9.60
C GLU A 75 -10.92 -18.96 -8.25
N PRO A 76 -11.60 -20.02 -7.73
CA PRO A 76 -11.41 -20.52 -6.36
C PRO A 76 -9.98 -20.93 -6.05
N GLY A 77 -9.31 -21.65 -6.97
CA GLY A 77 -7.93 -22.11 -6.78
C GLY A 77 -6.93 -20.96 -6.62
N ARG A 78 -7.08 -19.91 -7.41
CA ARG A 78 -6.25 -18.70 -7.33
C ARG A 78 -6.50 -17.94 -6.04
N ALA A 79 -7.76 -17.78 -5.64
CA ALA A 79 -8.14 -17.14 -4.39
C ALA A 79 -7.58 -17.88 -3.17
N ALA A 80 -7.67 -19.23 -3.14
CA ALA A 80 -7.13 -20.04 -2.06
C ALA A 80 -5.59 -19.90 -1.95
N ILE A 81 -4.87 -19.97 -3.08
CA ILE A 81 -3.41 -19.77 -3.11
C ILE A 81 -3.06 -18.37 -2.59
N LEU A 82 -3.81 -17.33 -2.99
CA LEU A 82 -3.58 -15.97 -2.50
C LEU A 82 -3.79 -15.87 -0.98
N ALA A 83 -4.88 -16.45 -0.44
CA ALA A 83 -5.14 -16.44 0.99
C ALA A 83 -4.00 -17.12 1.78
N LEU A 84 -3.52 -18.28 1.33
CA LEU A 84 -2.38 -18.96 1.94
C LEU A 84 -1.10 -18.13 1.85
N THR A 85 -0.87 -17.48 0.72
CA THR A 85 0.28 -16.59 0.52
C THR A 85 0.23 -15.42 1.50
N LEU A 86 -0.91 -14.75 1.66
CA LEU A 86 -1.09 -13.64 2.59
C LEU A 86 -0.84 -14.08 4.03
N ALA A 87 -1.38 -15.23 4.44
CA ALA A 87 -1.15 -15.81 5.76
C ALA A 87 0.35 -16.07 6.00
N ALA A 88 1.02 -16.73 5.05
CA ALA A 88 2.45 -17.01 5.13
C ALA A 88 3.30 -15.75 5.21
N MET A 89 2.99 -14.73 4.39
CA MET A 89 3.69 -13.44 4.40
C MET A 89 3.55 -12.72 5.75
N MET A 90 2.36 -12.72 6.35
CA MET A 90 2.12 -12.09 7.65
C MET A 90 2.85 -12.80 8.79
N LEU A 91 2.82 -14.13 8.81
CA LEU A 91 3.54 -14.94 9.80
C LEU A 91 5.05 -14.77 9.67
N LEU A 92 5.55 -14.76 8.43
CA LEU A 92 6.96 -14.54 8.11
C LEU A 92 7.45 -13.18 8.61
N ALA A 93 6.68 -12.11 8.32
CA ALA A 93 7.01 -10.75 8.76
C ALA A 93 6.98 -10.62 10.30
N HIS A 94 5.99 -11.21 10.95
CA HIS A 94 5.91 -11.22 12.42
C HIS A 94 7.10 -11.93 13.05
N GLY A 95 7.46 -13.10 12.53
CA GLY A 95 8.62 -13.84 12.98
C GLY A 95 9.92 -13.07 12.76
N ALA A 96 10.12 -12.49 11.58
CA ALA A 96 11.30 -11.68 11.27
C ALA A 96 11.41 -10.45 12.18
N ALA A 97 10.29 -9.76 12.46
CA ALA A 97 10.26 -8.63 13.38
C ALA A 97 10.69 -9.02 14.79
N SER A 98 10.23 -10.18 15.28
CA SER A 98 10.60 -10.66 16.63
C SER A 98 12.04 -11.20 16.70
N ALA A 99 12.53 -11.85 15.64
CA ALA A 99 13.91 -12.35 15.57
C ALA A 99 14.97 -11.23 15.47
N THR A 100 14.56 -10.02 15.06
CA THR A 100 15.46 -8.86 14.90
C THR A 100 15.36 -7.84 16.04
N GLN A 101 14.63 -8.14 17.12
CA GLN A 101 14.50 -7.24 18.28
C GLN A 101 15.88 -6.83 18.82
N GLY A 102 16.06 -5.51 19.04
CA GLY A 102 17.31 -4.95 19.53
C GLY A 102 18.40 -4.72 18.46
N ALA A 103 18.16 -5.13 17.21
CA ALA A 103 19.12 -4.89 16.15
C ALA A 103 19.18 -3.39 15.74
N ARG A 104 20.40 -2.87 15.54
CA ARG A 104 20.60 -1.47 15.14
C ARG A 104 20.54 -1.32 13.62
N LEU A 105 19.35 -1.49 13.03
CA LEU A 105 19.13 -1.49 11.57
C LEU A 105 18.63 -0.15 11.00
N MET A 106 18.26 0.80 11.85
CA MET A 106 17.67 2.07 11.42
C MET A 106 18.53 2.90 10.42
N PRO A 107 19.88 2.96 10.51
CA PRO A 107 20.67 3.69 9.52
C PRO A 107 20.52 3.15 8.10
N TRP A 108 20.32 1.84 7.93
CA TRP A 108 20.21 1.20 6.62
C TRP A 108 19.01 1.69 5.82
N ILE A 109 17.87 1.93 6.49
CA ILE A 109 16.69 2.48 5.81
C ILE A 109 16.92 3.94 5.40
N GLY A 110 17.64 4.74 6.21
CA GLY A 110 17.99 6.11 5.86
C GLY A 110 18.85 6.16 4.60
N PHE A 111 19.90 5.33 4.53
CA PHE A 111 20.75 5.21 3.34
C PHE A 111 19.95 4.67 2.13
N GLY A 112 19.08 3.69 2.35
CA GLY A 112 18.19 3.17 1.31
C GLY A 112 17.26 4.24 0.73
N LEU A 113 16.66 5.08 1.58
CA LEU A 113 15.85 6.21 1.14
C LEU A 113 16.66 7.21 0.31
N VAL A 114 17.85 7.60 0.76
CA VAL A 114 18.73 8.51 0.01
C VAL A 114 19.07 7.91 -1.36
N LEU A 115 19.46 6.64 -1.40
CA LEU A 115 19.80 5.93 -2.64
C LEU A 115 18.60 5.84 -3.59
N GLY A 116 17.43 5.47 -3.07
CA GLY A 116 16.20 5.38 -3.86
C GLY A 116 15.73 6.71 -4.41
N LEU A 117 15.76 7.77 -3.58
CA LEU A 117 15.42 9.13 -4.00
C LEU A 117 16.39 9.64 -5.08
N ALA A 118 17.69 9.42 -4.90
CA ALA A 118 18.70 9.79 -5.90
C ALA A 118 18.49 9.04 -7.22
N ALA A 119 18.21 7.73 -7.17
CA ALA A 119 17.92 6.92 -8.34
C ALA A 119 16.62 7.36 -9.05
N ALA A 120 15.57 7.65 -8.29
CA ALA A 120 14.31 8.14 -8.85
C ALA A 120 14.48 9.51 -9.54
N PHE A 121 15.26 10.40 -8.93
CA PHE A 121 15.60 11.68 -9.53
C PHE A 121 16.42 11.53 -10.81
N ALA A 122 17.49 10.72 -10.77
CA ALA A 122 18.34 10.47 -11.92
C ALA A 122 17.56 9.84 -13.09
N ASP A 123 16.70 8.86 -12.80
CA ASP A 123 15.86 8.23 -13.82
C ASP A 123 14.85 9.21 -14.42
N TRP A 124 14.21 10.03 -13.58
CA TRP A 124 13.26 11.05 -14.05
C TRP A 124 13.94 12.12 -14.90
N GLN A 125 15.07 12.67 -14.47
CA GLN A 125 15.81 13.70 -15.19
C GLN A 125 16.42 13.19 -16.51
N SER A 126 16.79 11.91 -16.57
CA SER A 126 17.27 11.28 -17.80
C SER A 126 16.16 10.83 -18.76
N GLY A 127 14.90 11.22 -18.53
CA GLY A 127 13.77 10.78 -19.33
C GLY A 127 13.49 9.26 -19.21
N ASN A 128 13.71 8.68 -18.01
CA ASN A 128 13.54 7.25 -17.66
C ASN A 128 14.61 6.31 -18.29
N ALA A 129 15.78 6.86 -18.65
CA ALA A 129 16.84 6.10 -19.31
C ALA A 129 17.42 4.98 -18.42
N LEU A 130 17.51 5.19 -17.08
CA LEU A 130 18.01 4.17 -16.17
C LEU A 130 17.14 2.90 -16.19
N ARG A 131 15.83 3.04 -16.12
CA ARG A 131 14.89 1.91 -16.19
C ARG A 131 14.84 1.28 -17.58
N ALA A 132 14.95 2.10 -18.63
CA ALA A 132 15.03 1.58 -20.00
C ALA A 132 16.26 0.69 -20.18
N ALA A 133 17.43 1.16 -19.72
CA ALA A 133 18.70 0.40 -19.79
C ALA A 133 18.60 -0.92 -19.02
N VAL A 134 18.10 -0.90 -17.75
CA VAL A 134 17.94 -2.12 -16.94
C VAL A 134 16.97 -3.13 -17.58
N ARG A 135 15.97 -2.65 -18.31
CA ARG A 135 15.02 -3.52 -19.02
C ARG A 135 15.46 -3.92 -20.44
N GLY A 136 16.63 -3.50 -20.88
CA GLY A 136 17.15 -3.78 -22.21
C GLY A 136 16.32 -3.14 -23.34
N LEU A 137 15.63 -2.02 -23.06
CA LEU A 137 14.82 -1.32 -24.04
C LEU A 137 15.70 -0.44 -24.93
N LYS A 138 15.53 -0.54 -26.26
CA LYS A 138 16.25 0.31 -27.21
C LYS A 138 15.70 1.74 -27.26
N GLU A 139 14.38 1.88 -27.02
CA GLU A 139 13.67 3.16 -26.96
C GLU A 139 12.94 3.26 -25.64
N VAL A 140 12.68 4.49 -25.19
CA VAL A 140 11.95 4.77 -23.94
C VAL A 140 10.48 4.96 -24.25
N PRO A 141 9.60 3.97 -23.98
CA PRO A 141 8.16 4.14 -24.19
C PRO A 141 7.59 5.20 -23.22
N GLU A 142 6.64 6.01 -23.67
CA GLU A 142 5.94 6.98 -22.81
C GLU A 142 5.36 6.31 -21.56
N ALA A 143 4.81 5.11 -21.68
CA ALA A 143 4.26 4.33 -20.57
C ALA A 143 5.29 4.04 -19.46
N LEU A 144 6.60 4.12 -19.75
CA LEU A 144 7.64 3.87 -18.77
C LEU A 144 7.61 4.91 -17.64
N MET A 145 7.23 6.16 -17.91
CA MET A 145 7.10 7.20 -16.88
C MET A 145 6.18 6.78 -15.72
N PHE A 146 5.13 6.02 -16.00
CA PHE A 146 4.21 5.53 -14.97
C PHE A 146 4.84 4.48 -14.04
N GLY A 147 5.95 3.88 -14.42
CA GLY A 147 6.68 2.90 -13.61
C GLY A 147 7.35 3.49 -12.37
N LEU A 148 7.50 4.81 -12.25
CA LEU A 148 7.97 5.47 -11.02
C LEU A 148 6.91 5.51 -9.91
N LYS A 149 5.60 5.41 -10.23
CA LYS A 149 4.52 5.50 -9.24
C LYS A 149 4.67 4.50 -8.08
N PRO A 150 4.95 3.20 -8.31
CA PRO A 150 5.17 2.25 -7.22
C PRO A 150 6.37 2.61 -6.34
N ALA A 151 7.48 3.03 -6.94
CA ALA A 151 8.68 3.44 -6.20
C ALA A 151 8.42 4.68 -5.33
N ALA A 152 7.78 5.70 -5.91
CA ALA A 152 7.39 6.91 -5.19
C ALA A 152 6.43 6.59 -4.02
N SER A 153 5.47 5.66 -4.21
CA SER A 153 4.55 5.22 -3.14
C SER A 153 5.28 4.47 -2.03
N LEU A 154 6.26 3.62 -2.34
CA LEU A 154 7.09 2.96 -1.34
C LEU A 154 7.92 3.99 -0.56
N MET A 155 8.55 4.94 -1.25
CA MET A 155 9.36 5.97 -0.58
C MET A 155 8.49 6.93 0.25
N ALA A 156 7.28 7.27 -0.20
CA ALA A 156 6.30 8.03 0.59
C ALA A 156 5.89 7.28 1.87
N LEU A 157 5.72 5.95 1.79
CA LEU A 157 5.45 5.09 2.95
C LEU A 157 6.61 5.11 3.96
N LEU A 158 7.87 5.07 3.48
CA LEU A 158 9.05 4.95 4.32
C LEU A 158 9.62 6.30 4.78
N LEU A 159 9.32 7.41 4.11
CA LEU A 159 9.87 8.73 4.42
C LEU A 159 9.64 9.17 5.88
N PRO A 160 8.48 8.90 6.52
CA PRO A 160 8.28 9.20 7.95
C PRO A 160 9.30 8.55 8.89
N MET A 161 10.03 7.50 8.46
CA MET A 161 11.14 6.95 9.24
C MET A 161 12.24 7.97 9.53
N GLY A 162 12.35 9.03 8.73
CA GLY A 162 13.26 10.15 8.97
C GLY A 162 13.13 10.76 10.36
N PHE A 163 11.95 10.70 11.00
CA PHE A 163 11.77 11.17 12.39
C PHE A 163 12.49 10.28 13.43
N ALA A 164 12.78 9.03 13.12
CA ALA A 164 13.38 8.06 14.04
C ALA A 164 14.86 7.71 13.71
N LEU A 165 15.41 8.21 12.61
CA LEU A 165 16.80 7.91 12.24
C LEU A 165 17.78 8.41 13.31
N PRO A 166 18.84 7.64 13.65
CA PRO A 166 19.88 8.05 14.58
C PRO A 166 20.89 9.01 13.93
N TRP A 167 20.40 9.96 13.14
CA TRP A 167 21.19 10.96 12.43
C TRP A 167 21.07 12.33 13.11
N PRO A 168 22.04 13.24 12.91
CA PRO A 168 21.92 14.63 13.33
C PRO A 168 20.60 15.24 12.81
N TRP A 169 20.00 16.14 13.59
CA TRP A 169 18.69 16.72 13.25
C TRP A 169 18.66 17.41 11.88
N LEU A 170 19.76 18.09 11.48
CA LEU A 170 19.88 18.69 10.14
C LEU A 170 19.80 17.66 9.02
N ALA A 171 20.48 16.52 9.17
CA ALA A 171 20.44 15.44 8.18
C ALA A 171 19.04 14.82 8.06
N ARG A 172 18.34 14.65 9.19
CA ARG A 172 16.94 14.20 9.20
C ARG A 172 16.00 15.21 8.53
N ALA A 173 16.15 16.49 8.88
CA ALA A 173 15.36 17.56 8.28
C ALA A 173 15.63 17.66 6.77
N ALA A 174 16.88 17.58 6.33
CA ALA A 174 17.26 17.56 4.92
C ALA A 174 16.61 16.37 4.19
N LEU A 175 16.69 15.14 4.75
CA LEU A 175 16.05 13.96 4.16
C LEU A 175 14.53 14.16 4.01
N LEU A 176 13.85 14.66 5.05
CA LEU A 176 12.41 14.86 5.05
C LEU A 176 12.00 15.95 4.04
N LEU A 177 12.68 17.08 4.02
CA LEU A 177 12.35 18.22 3.15
C LEU A 177 12.69 17.93 1.68
N VAL A 178 13.92 17.48 1.41
CA VAL A 178 14.37 17.17 0.05
C VAL A 178 13.61 15.96 -0.49
N GLY A 179 13.44 14.92 0.34
CA GLY A 179 12.67 13.72 -0.02
C GLY A 179 11.22 14.06 -0.33
N ALA A 180 10.57 14.89 0.50
CA ALA A 180 9.21 15.34 0.24
C ALA A 180 9.12 16.17 -1.04
N GLY A 181 10.00 17.15 -1.23
CA GLY A 181 10.05 17.98 -2.43
C GLY A 181 10.20 17.14 -3.69
N LEU A 182 11.09 16.16 -3.68
CA LEU A 182 11.28 15.27 -4.80
C LEU A 182 10.04 14.41 -5.06
N LEU A 183 9.48 13.74 -4.04
CA LEU A 183 8.30 12.87 -4.21
C LEU A 183 7.06 13.65 -4.67
N ILE A 184 6.92 14.91 -4.28
CA ILE A 184 5.85 15.80 -4.74
C ILE A 184 6.05 16.18 -6.21
N SER A 185 7.29 16.28 -6.68
CA SER A 185 7.64 16.65 -8.06
C SER A 185 7.59 15.46 -9.03
N LEU A 186 7.74 14.23 -8.55
CA LEU A 186 7.70 13.03 -9.38
C LEU A 186 6.29 12.80 -9.98
N PRO A 187 6.20 12.13 -11.15
CA PRO A 187 4.92 11.72 -11.72
C PRO A 187 4.17 10.77 -10.78
N GLY A 188 2.94 11.10 -10.41
CA GLY A 188 2.07 10.23 -9.61
C GLY A 188 1.33 10.96 -8.49
N GLU A 189 0.09 11.38 -8.78
CA GLU A 189 -0.77 12.12 -7.84
C GLU A 189 -0.93 11.39 -6.50
N THR A 190 -1.10 10.06 -6.53
CA THR A 190 -1.27 9.28 -5.30
C THR A 190 -0.05 9.33 -4.40
N ALA A 191 1.16 9.21 -4.95
CA ALA A 191 2.40 9.28 -4.16
C ALA A 191 2.63 10.68 -3.57
N ARG A 192 2.27 11.74 -4.34
CA ARG A 192 2.26 13.12 -3.87
C ARG A 192 1.34 13.29 -2.65
N LEU A 193 0.09 12.86 -2.78
CA LEU A 193 -0.90 12.90 -1.68
C LEU A 193 -0.46 12.06 -0.49
N ALA A 194 0.09 10.85 -0.73
CA ALA A 194 0.60 9.98 0.32
C ALA A 194 1.76 10.61 1.10
N THR A 195 2.67 11.32 0.39
CA THR A 195 3.78 12.04 1.02
C THR A 195 3.27 13.17 1.91
N ILE A 196 2.36 13.99 1.40
CA ILE A 196 1.77 15.12 2.15
C ILE A 196 1.00 14.61 3.38
N ALA A 197 0.09 13.64 3.19
CA ALA A 197 -0.69 13.05 4.27
C ALA A 197 0.18 12.37 5.33
N GLY A 198 1.20 11.64 4.90
CA GLY A 198 2.13 10.95 5.80
C GLY A 198 2.94 11.93 6.65
N LEU A 199 3.51 12.96 6.06
CA LEU A 199 4.28 13.95 6.82
C LEU A 199 3.38 14.82 7.70
N ALA A 200 2.19 15.22 7.22
CA ALA A 200 1.23 15.94 8.04
C ALA A 200 0.79 15.12 9.26
N ALA A 201 0.46 13.83 9.07
CA ALA A 201 0.12 12.92 10.16
C ALA A 201 1.27 12.74 11.16
N ALA A 202 2.51 12.62 10.66
CA ALA A 202 3.69 12.53 11.51
C ALA A 202 3.88 13.81 12.35
N LEU A 203 3.81 14.97 11.73
CA LEU A 203 3.94 16.28 12.41
C LEU A 203 2.86 16.49 13.45
N LEU A 204 1.58 16.23 13.11
CA LEU A 204 0.47 16.31 14.06
C LEU A 204 0.66 15.33 15.23
N SER A 205 1.20 14.15 14.97
CA SER A 205 1.47 13.15 16.01
C SER A 205 2.61 13.56 16.96
N LEU A 206 3.49 14.49 16.60
CA LEU A 206 4.46 15.07 17.55
C LEU A 206 3.76 15.84 18.67
N ALA A 207 2.67 16.55 18.35
CA ALA A 207 1.88 17.29 19.34
C ALA A 207 0.91 16.38 20.13
N ALA A 208 0.32 15.34 19.48
CA ALA A 208 -0.64 14.44 20.09
C ALA A 208 -0.33 12.96 19.77
N PRO A 209 0.75 12.39 20.34
CA PRO A 209 1.32 11.12 19.92
C PRO A 209 0.41 9.91 20.13
N ARG A 210 -0.48 9.95 21.10
CA ARG A 210 -1.44 8.86 21.36
C ARG A 210 -2.76 9.04 20.63
N LEU A 211 -3.18 10.28 20.40
CA LEU A 211 -4.47 10.61 19.80
C LEU A 211 -4.44 10.48 18.29
N VAL A 212 -3.48 11.13 17.62
CA VAL A 212 -3.45 11.22 16.14
C VAL A 212 -3.43 9.85 15.46
N PRO A 213 -2.55 8.88 15.81
CA PRO A 213 -2.58 7.58 15.17
C PRO A 213 -3.90 6.83 15.37
N ARG A 214 -4.53 6.96 16.55
CA ARG A 214 -5.84 6.33 16.86
C ARG A 214 -6.97 6.94 16.05
N LEU A 215 -6.97 8.27 15.92
CA LEU A 215 -7.95 8.96 15.05
C LEU A 215 -7.79 8.54 13.59
N ILE A 216 -6.55 8.44 13.08
CA ILE A 216 -6.31 7.95 11.73
C ILE A 216 -6.87 6.53 11.57
N GLY A 217 -6.58 5.62 12.50
CA GLY A 217 -7.13 4.26 12.47
C GLY A 217 -8.65 4.24 12.49
N ALA A 218 -9.29 5.07 13.33
CA ALA A 218 -10.74 5.17 13.43
C ALA A 218 -11.37 5.77 12.15
N MET A 219 -10.78 6.84 11.61
CA MET A 219 -11.23 7.45 10.36
C MET A 219 -11.12 6.49 9.18
N LEU A 220 -10.03 5.70 9.11
CA LEU A 220 -9.86 4.68 8.07
C LEU A 220 -10.87 3.54 8.24
N GLY A 221 -11.11 3.07 9.45
CA GLY A 221 -12.14 2.07 9.72
C GLY A 221 -13.52 2.57 9.30
N LEU A 222 -13.87 3.80 9.67
CA LEU A 222 -15.12 4.44 9.26
C LEU A 222 -15.20 4.59 7.73
N ALA A 223 -14.13 5.08 7.09
CA ALA A 223 -14.06 5.24 5.64
C ALA A 223 -14.30 3.91 4.91
N ILE A 224 -13.72 2.80 5.40
CA ILE A 224 -13.99 1.47 4.84
C ILE A 224 -15.48 1.16 4.91
N LEU A 225 -16.11 1.36 6.06
CA LEU A 225 -17.52 0.98 6.28
C LEU A 225 -18.50 1.82 5.43
N VAL A 226 -18.23 3.12 5.27
CA VAL A 226 -19.14 4.02 4.56
C VAL A 226 -18.84 4.19 3.06
N MET A 227 -17.74 3.63 2.56
CA MET A 227 -17.27 3.88 1.19
C MET A 227 -18.32 3.61 0.10
N PRO A 228 -19.08 2.50 0.11
CA PRO A 228 -20.12 2.27 -0.90
C PRO A 228 -21.21 3.35 -0.89
N LEU A 229 -21.54 3.91 0.28
CA LEU A 229 -22.51 4.99 0.40
C LEU A 229 -21.96 6.30 -0.18
N LEU A 230 -20.66 6.60 0.05
CA LEU A 230 -20.00 7.80 -0.47
C LEU A 230 -19.99 7.82 -2.00
N VAL A 231 -19.81 6.66 -2.65
CA VAL A 231 -19.88 6.53 -4.11
C VAL A 231 -21.25 6.95 -4.66
N GLY A 232 -22.33 6.72 -3.92
CA GLY A 232 -23.68 7.14 -4.29
C GLY A 232 -23.85 8.68 -4.48
N PHE A 233 -22.92 9.48 -3.99
CA PHE A 233 -22.93 10.94 -4.20
C PHE A 233 -22.18 11.38 -5.47
N ILE A 234 -21.45 10.51 -6.15
CA ILE A 234 -20.67 10.83 -7.37
C ILE A 234 -21.55 11.47 -8.47
N PRO A 235 -22.77 10.99 -8.77
CA PRO A 235 -23.61 11.60 -9.81
C PRO A 235 -23.92 13.06 -9.60
N LYS A 236 -23.73 13.59 -8.39
CA LYS A 236 -23.96 15.00 -8.02
C LYS A 236 -22.72 15.86 -8.14
N MET A 237 -21.56 15.27 -8.47
CA MET A 237 -20.28 15.99 -8.52
C MET A 237 -20.02 16.56 -9.93
N PRO A 238 -19.38 17.74 -10.04
CA PRO A 238 -18.92 18.26 -11.32
C PRO A 238 -17.71 17.43 -11.80
N THR A 239 -17.82 16.78 -12.95
CA THR A 239 -16.77 15.89 -13.50
C THR A 239 -15.95 16.51 -14.60
N ALA A 240 -16.41 17.63 -15.22
CA ALA A 240 -15.85 18.20 -16.44
C ALA A 240 -14.34 18.50 -16.39
N ASN A 241 -13.82 18.92 -15.23
CA ASN A 241 -12.41 19.27 -15.02
C ASN A 241 -11.56 18.14 -14.41
N LEU A 242 -12.11 16.95 -14.23
CA LEU A 242 -11.36 15.83 -13.66
C LEU A 242 -10.39 15.25 -14.70
N PRO A 243 -9.18 14.82 -14.27
CA PRO A 243 -8.26 14.09 -15.13
C PRO A 243 -8.90 12.78 -15.64
N LEU A 244 -8.51 12.31 -16.83
CA LEU A 244 -9.02 11.09 -17.46
C LEU A 244 -8.96 9.87 -16.53
N SER A 245 -7.85 9.73 -15.78
CA SER A 245 -7.67 8.63 -14.82
C SER A 245 -8.62 8.72 -13.61
N ALA A 246 -9.05 9.91 -13.22
CA ALA A 246 -10.05 10.09 -12.16
C ALA A 246 -11.45 9.75 -12.68
N VAL A 247 -11.80 10.22 -13.87
CA VAL A 247 -13.08 9.90 -14.52
C VAL A 247 -13.25 8.40 -14.72
N HIS A 248 -12.20 7.70 -15.17
CA HIS A 248 -12.24 6.23 -15.29
C HIS A 248 -12.51 5.55 -13.94
N ARG A 249 -11.90 6.05 -12.84
CA ARG A 249 -12.18 5.51 -11.50
C ARG A 249 -13.63 5.71 -11.07
N LEU A 250 -14.27 6.82 -11.44
CA LEU A 250 -15.71 7.01 -11.14
C LEU A 250 -16.55 5.91 -11.80
N VAL A 251 -16.26 5.57 -13.06
CA VAL A 251 -16.91 4.45 -13.76
C VAL A 251 -16.65 3.11 -13.06
N ILE A 252 -15.39 2.84 -12.70
CA ILE A 252 -15.01 1.62 -11.97
C ILE A 252 -15.75 1.54 -10.63
N TRP A 253 -15.84 2.63 -9.88
CA TRP A 253 -16.49 2.65 -8.57
C TRP A 253 -18.00 2.47 -8.65
N ASP A 254 -18.63 3.07 -9.64
CA ASP A 254 -20.07 2.90 -9.91
C ASP A 254 -20.39 1.42 -10.22
N PHE A 255 -19.65 0.82 -11.14
CA PHE A 255 -19.76 -0.62 -11.43
C PHE A 255 -19.50 -1.46 -10.17
N THR A 256 -18.49 -1.13 -9.38
CA THR A 256 -18.13 -1.86 -8.16
C THR A 256 -19.27 -1.85 -7.16
N VAL A 257 -19.90 -0.69 -6.93
CA VAL A 257 -21.00 -0.56 -5.96
C VAL A 257 -22.24 -1.33 -6.43
N ALA A 258 -22.53 -1.33 -7.74
CA ALA A 258 -23.59 -2.17 -8.29
C ALA A 258 -23.33 -3.67 -8.00
N ARG A 259 -22.08 -4.15 -8.16
CA ARG A 259 -21.73 -5.54 -7.82
C ARG A 259 -21.75 -5.83 -6.32
N ILE A 260 -21.37 -4.87 -5.47
CA ILE A 260 -21.47 -4.99 -4.01
C ILE A 260 -22.94 -5.21 -3.60
N ALA A 261 -23.88 -4.48 -4.22
CA ALA A 261 -25.31 -4.59 -3.90
C ALA A 261 -25.89 -5.99 -4.17
N GLU A 262 -25.30 -6.77 -5.07
CA GLU A 262 -25.73 -8.15 -5.36
C GLU A 262 -25.33 -9.15 -4.27
N LYS A 263 -24.17 -8.93 -3.60
CA LYS A 263 -23.65 -9.79 -2.53
C LYS A 263 -23.11 -8.97 -1.35
N PRO A 264 -23.94 -8.20 -0.65
CA PRO A 264 -23.48 -7.18 0.28
C PRO A 264 -22.79 -7.75 1.55
N LEU A 265 -23.15 -8.95 2.00
CA LEU A 265 -22.61 -9.51 3.23
C LEU A 265 -21.35 -10.35 3.02
N THR A 266 -21.32 -11.19 2.00
CA THR A 266 -20.26 -12.19 1.79
C THR A 266 -19.28 -11.82 0.68
N GLY A 267 -19.65 -10.86 -0.17
CA GLY A 267 -18.86 -10.49 -1.34
C GLY A 267 -18.84 -11.56 -2.44
N TRP A 268 -18.07 -11.29 -3.48
CA TRP A 268 -17.90 -12.18 -4.63
C TRP A 268 -16.77 -13.20 -4.47
N GLY A 269 -16.05 -13.16 -3.36
CA GLY A 269 -14.89 -13.98 -3.06
C GLY A 269 -13.57 -13.26 -3.28
N LEU A 270 -12.53 -13.71 -2.61
CA LEU A 270 -11.18 -13.13 -2.68
C LEU A 270 -10.69 -13.06 -4.14
N GLU A 271 -10.09 -11.93 -4.51
CA GLU A 271 -9.56 -11.63 -5.85
C GLU A 271 -10.61 -11.64 -6.99
N ALA A 272 -11.91 -11.62 -6.66
CA ALA A 272 -12.98 -11.63 -7.65
C ALA A 272 -12.92 -10.44 -8.62
N SER A 273 -12.34 -9.32 -8.22
CA SER A 273 -12.18 -8.12 -9.07
C SER A 273 -11.60 -8.43 -10.46
N ARG A 274 -10.65 -9.37 -10.54
CA ARG A 274 -9.94 -9.72 -11.79
C ARG A 274 -10.79 -10.50 -12.78
N ALA A 275 -11.76 -11.24 -12.28
CA ALA A 275 -12.63 -12.12 -13.06
C ALA A 275 -14.10 -11.77 -12.86
N MET A 276 -14.39 -10.50 -12.53
CA MET A 276 -15.75 -10.02 -12.28
C MET A 276 -16.59 -10.13 -13.56
N PRO A 277 -17.76 -10.79 -13.50
CA PRO A 277 -18.67 -10.86 -14.64
C PRO A 277 -19.05 -9.45 -15.13
N GLY A 278 -18.92 -9.20 -16.42
CA GLY A 278 -19.16 -7.90 -17.03
C GLY A 278 -18.06 -6.86 -16.81
N GLY A 279 -17.02 -7.16 -16.03
CA GLY A 279 -15.97 -6.19 -15.71
C GLY A 279 -15.13 -5.74 -16.92
N ARG A 280 -15.03 -6.58 -17.94
CA ARG A 280 -14.32 -6.27 -19.21
C ARG A 280 -15.17 -5.53 -20.23
N ALA A 281 -16.43 -5.22 -19.92
CA ALA A 281 -17.26 -4.41 -20.78
C ALA A 281 -16.74 -2.97 -20.85
N GLN A 282 -17.11 -2.28 -21.94
CA GLN A 282 -16.89 -0.83 -22.05
C GLN A 282 -17.99 -0.08 -21.29
N PRO A 283 -17.70 1.13 -20.77
CA PRO A 283 -18.73 1.99 -20.22
C PRO A 283 -19.78 2.35 -21.27
N ASP A 284 -21.05 2.15 -20.96
CA ASP A 284 -22.15 2.55 -21.82
C ASP A 284 -22.51 4.03 -21.67
N THR A 285 -23.22 4.59 -22.65
CA THR A 285 -23.62 6.00 -22.65
C THR A 285 -24.53 6.35 -21.48
N ALA A 286 -25.42 5.43 -21.07
CA ALA A 286 -26.33 5.65 -19.94
C ALA A 286 -25.56 5.79 -18.62
N THR A 287 -24.49 5.00 -18.42
CA THR A 287 -23.59 5.14 -17.28
C THR A 287 -22.86 6.49 -17.29
N LEU A 288 -22.35 6.92 -18.46
CA LEU A 288 -21.67 8.21 -18.58
C LEU A 288 -22.60 9.39 -18.29
N ASP A 289 -23.85 9.33 -18.78
CA ASP A 289 -24.86 10.34 -18.51
C ASP A 289 -25.24 10.40 -17.03
N ARG A 290 -25.46 9.25 -16.40
CA ARG A 290 -25.77 9.14 -14.98
C ARG A 290 -24.63 9.69 -14.10
N LEU A 291 -23.39 9.49 -14.49
CA LEU A 291 -22.21 10.01 -13.79
C LEU A 291 -21.88 11.46 -14.14
N ASN A 292 -22.73 12.14 -14.91
CA ASN A 292 -22.56 13.53 -15.36
C ASN A 292 -21.20 13.75 -16.08
N ILE A 293 -20.74 12.76 -16.86
CA ILE A 293 -19.54 12.83 -17.68
C ILE A 293 -19.92 13.42 -19.02
N THR A 294 -19.85 14.76 -19.13
CA THR A 294 -20.30 15.52 -20.31
C THR A 294 -19.15 15.98 -21.22
N ASN A 295 -17.93 16.04 -20.71
CA ASN A 295 -16.75 16.51 -21.46
C ASN A 295 -16.43 15.57 -22.64
N PRO A 296 -16.39 16.07 -23.91
CA PRO A 296 -16.14 15.24 -25.09
C PRO A 296 -14.82 14.48 -25.06
N ALA A 297 -13.74 15.07 -24.54
CA ALA A 297 -12.44 14.40 -24.43
C ALA A 297 -12.47 13.21 -23.44
N GLN A 298 -13.20 13.36 -22.33
CA GLN A 298 -13.40 12.29 -21.36
C GLN A 298 -14.23 11.14 -21.96
N ARG A 299 -15.30 11.47 -22.69
CA ARG A 299 -16.13 10.47 -23.39
C ARG A 299 -15.34 9.73 -24.47
N ALA A 300 -14.55 10.46 -25.28
CA ALA A 300 -13.69 9.86 -26.29
C ALA A 300 -12.66 8.89 -25.67
N PHE A 301 -12.06 9.27 -24.54
CA PHE A 301 -11.16 8.40 -23.79
C PHE A 301 -11.87 7.13 -23.30
N LEU A 302 -13.07 7.26 -22.70
CA LEU A 302 -13.85 6.14 -22.16
C LEU A 302 -14.43 5.23 -23.26
N ALA A 303 -14.58 5.72 -24.47
CA ALA A 303 -14.98 4.93 -25.64
C ALA A 303 -13.84 4.11 -26.25
N ASN A 304 -12.59 4.25 -25.76
CA ASN A 304 -11.47 3.46 -26.24
C ASN A 304 -11.69 1.96 -25.90
N PRO A 305 -11.51 1.02 -26.86
CA PRO A 305 -11.71 -0.41 -26.64
C PRO A 305 -10.91 -1.04 -25.51
N HIS A 306 -9.83 -0.40 -25.08
CA HIS A 306 -8.99 -0.86 -23.97
C HIS A 306 -9.40 -0.31 -22.60
N VAL A 307 -10.44 0.53 -22.55
CA VAL A 307 -10.96 1.08 -21.27
C VAL A 307 -12.13 0.24 -20.81
N GLU A 308 -11.88 -0.58 -19.81
CA GLU A 308 -12.83 -1.52 -19.21
C GLU A 308 -13.50 -0.90 -17.97
N VAL A 309 -14.75 -1.31 -17.63
CA VAL A 309 -15.43 -0.85 -16.40
C VAL A 309 -14.79 -1.38 -15.13
N MET A 310 -14.04 -2.50 -15.20
CA MET A 310 -13.25 -3.07 -14.10
C MET A 310 -12.04 -3.83 -14.67
N PRO A 311 -10.90 -3.18 -14.93
CA PRO A 311 -9.79 -3.86 -15.60
C PRO A 311 -9.08 -4.91 -14.71
N LEU A 312 -8.77 -4.58 -13.47
CA LEU A 312 -8.05 -5.48 -12.55
C LEU A 312 -8.55 -5.39 -11.11
N HIS A 313 -8.83 -4.20 -10.62
CA HIS A 313 -9.27 -3.91 -9.25
C HIS A 313 -9.88 -2.51 -9.18
N PRO A 314 -10.65 -2.18 -8.12
CA PRO A 314 -11.37 -0.90 -8.05
C PRO A 314 -10.49 0.35 -7.90
N HIS A 315 -9.18 0.25 -7.75
CA HIS A 315 -8.30 1.37 -7.36
C HIS A 315 -8.76 2.09 -6.08
N ASN A 316 -9.49 1.37 -5.23
CA ASN A 316 -9.96 1.79 -3.92
C ASN A 316 -10.04 0.57 -3.02
N GLY A 317 -9.18 0.51 -2.01
CA GLY A 317 -9.06 -0.66 -1.15
C GLY A 317 -10.32 -0.92 -0.31
N ALA A 318 -11.06 0.12 0.08
CA ALA A 318 -12.31 -0.06 0.81
C ALA A 318 -13.38 -0.73 -0.09
N LEU A 319 -13.53 -0.25 -1.32
CA LEU A 319 -14.45 -0.87 -2.29
C LEU A 319 -14.01 -2.29 -2.64
N GLN A 320 -12.69 -2.54 -2.71
CA GLN A 320 -12.18 -3.89 -2.96
C GLN A 320 -12.53 -4.86 -1.82
N LEU A 321 -12.40 -4.43 -0.55
CA LEU A 321 -12.83 -5.23 0.60
C LEU A 321 -14.33 -5.55 0.53
N TRP A 322 -15.19 -4.57 0.25
CA TRP A 322 -16.61 -4.77 0.10
C TRP A 322 -16.97 -5.70 -1.06
N LEU A 323 -16.36 -5.49 -2.22
CA LEU A 323 -16.63 -6.28 -3.42
C LEU A 323 -16.27 -7.75 -3.22
N GLU A 324 -15.06 -7.99 -2.69
CA GLU A 324 -14.49 -9.33 -2.63
C GLU A 324 -14.91 -10.07 -1.35
N LEU A 325 -14.90 -9.40 -0.19
CA LEU A 325 -15.11 -10.03 1.11
C LEU A 325 -16.44 -9.62 1.79
N GLY A 326 -17.22 -8.75 1.14
CA GLY A 326 -18.50 -8.27 1.64
C GLY A 326 -18.41 -7.41 2.90
N GLY A 327 -19.54 -7.12 3.52
CA GLY A 327 -19.64 -6.35 4.75
C GLY A 327 -18.90 -6.99 5.92
N ILE A 328 -18.82 -8.32 5.97
CA ILE A 328 -18.02 -9.04 6.98
C ILE A 328 -16.53 -8.68 6.80
N GLY A 329 -16.00 -8.77 5.57
CA GLY A 329 -14.62 -8.40 5.30
C GLY A 329 -14.35 -6.91 5.53
N ALA A 330 -15.28 -6.03 5.19
CA ALA A 330 -15.18 -4.60 5.45
C ALA A 330 -15.14 -4.31 6.97
N LEU A 331 -15.97 -4.98 7.78
CA LEU A 331 -15.94 -4.86 9.23
C LEU A 331 -14.60 -5.34 9.82
N LEU A 332 -14.10 -6.50 9.38
CA LEU A 332 -12.80 -7.03 9.81
C LEU A 332 -11.66 -6.09 9.39
N GLY A 333 -11.72 -5.53 8.18
CA GLY A 333 -10.78 -4.51 7.72
C GLY A 333 -10.83 -3.24 8.57
N ALA A 334 -12.02 -2.78 8.94
CA ALA A 334 -12.18 -1.62 9.82
C ALA A 334 -11.59 -1.88 11.22
N VAL A 335 -11.82 -3.06 11.81
CA VAL A 335 -11.23 -3.45 13.08
C VAL A 335 -9.70 -3.54 12.98
N LEU A 336 -9.17 -4.04 11.86
CA LEU A 336 -7.72 -4.06 11.62
C LEU A 336 -7.14 -2.63 11.56
N MET A 337 -7.84 -1.65 10.94
CA MET A 337 -7.39 -0.25 10.95
C MET A 337 -7.37 0.34 12.36
N LEU A 338 -8.36 0.03 13.19
CA LEU A 338 -8.36 0.43 14.61
C LEU A 338 -7.15 -0.17 15.36
N ALA A 339 -6.88 -1.45 15.15
CA ALA A 339 -5.73 -2.12 15.76
C ALA A 339 -4.38 -1.52 15.29
N LEU A 340 -4.24 -1.18 14.00
CA LEU A 340 -3.06 -0.51 13.45
C LEU A 340 -2.89 0.89 14.04
N GLY A 341 -3.95 1.69 14.13
CA GLY A 341 -3.91 3.01 14.75
C GLY A 341 -3.54 2.94 16.24
N TYR A 342 -4.08 1.96 16.98
CA TYR A 342 -3.71 1.70 18.37
C TYR A 342 -2.24 1.28 18.49
N ALA A 343 -1.78 0.33 17.66
CA ALA A 343 -0.38 -0.12 17.66
C ALA A 343 0.59 1.02 17.33
N ALA A 344 0.27 1.85 16.31
CA ALA A 344 1.05 3.04 15.97
C ALA A 344 1.15 4.02 17.13
N SER A 345 0.05 4.24 17.89
CA SER A 345 0.02 5.11 19.06
C SER A 345 0.88 4.60 20.24
N ARG A 346 1.22 3.31 20.24
CA ARG A 346 2.05 2.63 21.26
C ARG A 346 3.45 2.32 20.77
N SER A 347 3.80 2.67 19.54
CA SER A 347 5.14 2.49 19.00
C SER A 347 6.16 3.39 19.69
N ALA A 348 7.44 3.09 19.55
CA ALA A 348 8.53 3.88 20.15
C ALA A 348 8.53 5.34 19.66
N VAL A 349 8.13 5.58 18.42
CA VAL A 349 7.97 6.92 17.79
C VAL A 349 6.63 6.98 17.09
N PRO A 350 5.54 7.37 17.78
CA PRO A 350 4.18 7.40 17.22
C PRO A 350 4.04 8.25 15.94
N ALA A 351 4.86 9.29 15.79
CA ALA A 351 4.90 10.10 14.58
C ALA A 351 5.24 9.27 13.33
N VAL A 352 6.18 8.33 13.45
CA VAL A 352 6.52 7.42 12.35
C VAL A 352 5.35 6.51 12.02
N GLY A 353 4.75 5.89 13.04
CA GLY A 353 3.59 5.01 12.85
C GLY A 353 2.39 5.72 12.22
N ALA A 354 2.08 6.95 12.69
CA ALA A 354 1.02 7.78 12.12
C ALA A 354 1.29 8.14 10.66
N GLY A 355 2.52 8.59 10.36
CA GLY A 355 2.92 8.96 9.01
C GLY A 355 2.85 7.80 8.03
N MET A 356 3.38 6.64 8.43
CA MET A 356 3.33 5.43 7.60
C MET A 356 1.91 4.94 7.37
N LEU A 357 1.06 4.95 8.41
CA LEU A 357 -0.34 4.55 8.30
C LEU A 357 -1.11 5.46 7.36
N ALA A 358 -0.92 6.78 7.44
CA ALA A 358 -1.55 7.75 6.55
C ALA A 358 -1.07 7.60 5.09
N SER A 359 0.25 7.44 4.86
CA SER A 359 0.79 7.20 3.51
C SER A 359 0.28 5.89 2.91
N ALA A 360 0.25 4.81 3.69
CA ALA A 360 -0.27 3.51 3.27
C ALA A 360 -1.76 3.60 2.91
N ALA A 361 -2.54 4.33 3.71
CA ALA A 361 -3.96 4.52 3.50
C ALA A 361 -4.27 5.27 2.20
N VAL A 362 -3.61 6.39 1.95
CA VAL A 362 -3.78 7.15 0.70
C VAL A 362 -3.44 6.27 -0.51
N THR A 363 -2.34 5.53 -0.43
CA THR A 363 -1.91 4.64 -1.52
C THR A 363 -2.90 3.50 -1.74
N GLY A 364 -3.36 2.84 -0.68
CA GLY A 364 -4.33 1.75 -0.74
C GLY A 364 -5.72 2.19 -1.20
N MET A 365 -6.13 3.41 -0.87
CA MET A 365 -7.43 3.95 -1.27
C MET A 365 -7.46 4.53 -2.69
N LEU A 366 -6.30 4.88 -3.27
CA LEU A 366 -6.28 5.61 -4.54
C LEU A 366 -5.44 4.97 -5.64
N SER A 367 -4.73 3.85 -5.40
CA SER A 367 -3.78 3.38 -6.41
C SER A 367 -3.81 1.88 -6.65
N PHE A 368 -3.25 1.09 -5.75
CA PHE A 368 -2.96 -0.33 -5.98
C PHE A 368 -4.03 -1.24 -5.39
N GLY A 369 -4.18 -2.43 -6.00
CA GLY A 369 -5.01 -3.47 -5.41
C GLY A 369 -4.42 -3.96 -4.08
N LEU A 370 -5.28 -4.24 -3.11
CA LEU A 370 -4.90 -4.60 -1.74
C LEU A 370 -3.98 -5.83 -1.68
N TRP A 371 -4.18 -6.78 -2.57
CA TRP A 371 -3.51 -8.08 -2.56
C TRP A 371 -2.30 -8.16 -3.48
N GLN A 372 -1.86 -7.05 -4.07
CA GLN A 372 -0.66 -7.06 -4.92
C GLN A 372 0.57 -7.41 -4.09
N ALA A 373 1.21 -8.54 -4.42
CA ALA A 373 2.29 -9.13 -3.62
C ALA A 373 3.43 -8.15 -3.31
N TRP A 374 3.84 -7.34 -4.29
CA TRP A 374 4.90 -6.35 -4.08
C TRP A 374 4.49 -5.26 -3.08
N TRP A 375 3.20 -4.84 -3.08
CA TRP A 375 2.69 -3.82 -2.16
C TRP A 375 2.52 -4.38 -0.75
N VAL A 376 1.92 -5.57 -0.62
CA VAL A 376 1.81 -6.27 0.68
C VAL A 376 3.18 -6.52 1.29
N ALA A 377 4.15 -7.01 0.50
CA ALA A 377 5.52 -7.21 0.97
C ALA A 377 6.19 -5.91 1.43
N SER A 378 5.93 -4.79 0.73
CA SER A 378 6.42 -3.46 1.11
C SER A 378 5.81 -2.99 2.44
N LEU A 379 4.50 -3.18 2.64
CA LEU A 379 3.83 -2.86 3.91
C LEU A 379 4.37 -3.69 5.06
N LEU A 380 4.58 -4.99 4.85
CA LEU A 380 5.12 -5.89 5.86
C LEU A 380 6.58 -5.55 6.21
N LEU A 381 7.42 -5.22 5.22
CA LEU A 381 8.78 -4.75 5.46
C LEU A 381 8.78 -3.44 6.28
N ALA A 382 7.87 -2.52 5.96
CA ALA A 382 7.69 -1.29 6.70
C ALA A 382 7.24 -1.54 8.15
N MET A 383 6.36 -2.52 8.38
CA MET A 383 5.94 -2.93 9.74
C MET A 383 7.10 -3.57 10.52
N VAL A 384 7.91 -4.43 9.90
CA VAL A 384 9.14 -4.97 10.52
C VAL A 384 10.03 -3.81 10.96
N THR A 385 10.18 -2.79 10.11
CA THR A 385 11.03 -1.62 10.42
C THR A 385 10.54 -0.84 11.65
N LEU A 386 9.23 -0.72 11.86
CA LEU A 386 8.68 -0.07 13.07
C LEU A 386 9.09 -0.77 14.36
N HIS A 387 9.23 -2.10 14.35
CA HIS A 387 9.68 -2.88 15.51
C HIS A 387 11.18 -2.69 15.83
N LEU A 388 11.96 -2.20 14.86
CA LEU A 388 13.40 -1.96 15.03
C LEU A 388 13.72 -0.61 15.69
N ILE A 389 12.73 0.27 15.86
CA ILE A 389 12.92 1.56 16.52
C ILE A 389 13.12 1.31 18.02
N PRO A 390 14.26 1.68 18.62
CA PRO A 390 14.51 1.47 20.04
C PRO A 390 13.47 2.19 20.88
N ARG A 391 12.88 1.51 21.88
CA ARG A 391 12.10 2.18 22.90
C ARG A 391 13.06 2.98 23.77
N ARG A 392 12.81 4.26 23.93
CA ARG A 392 13.53 5.06 24.94
C ARG A 392 13.14 4.52 26.30
N SER A 393 14.15 4.01 27.04
CA SER A 393 14.04 3.59 28.45
C SER A 393 13.68 4.79 29.29
#